data_6ee6a8f14d3f80eef708752875082c16
#
_entry.id   6ee6a8f14d3f80eef708752875082c16
#
_cell.length_a   1.000
_cell.length_b   1.000
_cell.length_c   1.000
_cell.angle_alpha   90.00
_cell.angle_beta   90.00
_cell.angle_gamma   90.00
#
_symmetry.space_group_name_H-M   'P 1'
#
loop_
_entity.id
_entity.type
_entity.pdbx_description
1 polymer ?
#
loop_
_entity_poly.entity_id
_entity_poly.type
_entity_poly.pdbx_seq_one_letter_code
_entity_poly.pdbx_strand_id
1 'polypeptide(L)'
;MLRIAYVSSYTPRECGIATFTEDLTKSIDALHVLEPAAIIGINDPGSTYNYGKEVVMQIDAADERTYHQVADLVNGSDFDLVNVQHEFGLFGGDWGNYLLTFLGKLSKPSITTMHTTLSPHSKIFQSPESTAAHDFNE
;
A
#
# COMPACT_ATOMS: atom_id res chain seq x y z
N MET A 1 -12.14 -18.96 7.47
CA MET A 1 -11.03 -18.64 6.56
C MET A 1 -10.50 -17.23 6.89
N LEU A 2 -9.22 -17.01 6.71
CA LEU A 2 -8.61 -15.70 6.92
C LEU A 2 -9.09 -14.69 5.89
N ARG A 3 -9.25 -13.46 6.31
CA ARG A 3 -9.63 -12.32 5.47
C ARG A 3 -8.50 -11.32 5.42
N ILE A 4 -8.01 -11.06 4.21
CA ILE A 4 -6.84 -10.20 3.98
C ILE A 4 -7.27 -8.94 3.23
N ALA A 5 -6.80 -7.78 3.70
CA ALA A 5 -6.89 -6.52 2.98
C ALA A 5 -5.56 -6.23 2.28
N TYR A 6 -5.60 -5.92 0.99
CA TYR A 6 -4.43 -5.62 0.18
C TYR A 6 -4.37 -4.12 -0.08
N VAL A 7 -3.32 -3.46 0.41
CA VAL A 7 -3.07 -2.04 0.18
C VAL A 7 -2.20 -1.90 -1.06
N SER A 8 -2.75 -1.35 -2.13
CA SER A 8 -2.09 -1.27 -3.43
C SER A 8 -2.79 -0.28 -4.36
N SER A 9 -2.09 0.21 -5.36
CA SER A 9 -2.78 0.70 -6.56
C SER A 9 -3.54 -0.47 -7.19
N TYR A 10 -4.66 -0.17 -7.85
CA TYR A 10 -5.49 -1.22 -8.41
C TYR A 10 -6.09 -0.80 -9.75
N THR A 11 -6.45 -1.78 -10.57
CA THR A 11 -7.11 -1.54 -11.84
C THR A 11 -8.49 -0.89 -11.63
N PRO A 12 -8.93 0.05 -12.48
CA PRO A 12 -8.45 0.37 -13.81
C PRO A 12 -7.28 1.37 -13.88
N ARG A 13 -6.66 1.75 -12.75
CA ARG A 13 -5.45 2.57 -12.80
C ARG A 13 -4.37 1.83 -13.61
N GLU A 14 -3.80 2.50 -14.61
CA GLU A 14 -2.72 1.95 -15.45
C GLU A 14 -1.39 2.05 -14.71
N CYS A 15 -1.00 0.96 -14.09
CA CYS A 15 0.19 0.89 -13.24
C CYS A 15 0.61 -0.58 -13.11
N GLY A 16 1.91 -0.85 -13.19
CA GLY A 16 2.42 -2.22 -13.09
C GLY A 16 2.07 -2.91 -11.76
N ILE A 17 2.05 -2.16 -10.66
CA ILE A 17 1.68 -2.69 -9.34
C ILE A 17 0.18 -3.02 -9.30
N ALA A 18 -0.66 -2.20 -9.94
CA ALA A 18 -2.09 -2.46 -10.03
C ALA A 18 -2.37 -3.78 -10.76
N THR A 19 -1.72 -4.00 -11.90
CA THR A 19 -1.84 -5.25 -12.66
C THR A 19 -1.30 -6.44 -11.87
N PHE A 20 -0.15 -6.29 -11.22
CA PHE A 20 0.43 -7.34 -10.38
C PHE A 20 -0.52 -7.75 -9.26
N THR A 21 -1.08 -6.77 -8.55
CA THR A 21 -1.98 -7.04 -7.43
C THR A 21 -3.28 -7.69 -7.88
N GLU A 22 -3.84 -7.25 -9.01
CA GLU A 22 -5.01 -7.91 -9.59
C GLU A 22 -4.73 -9.37 -9.91
N ASP A 23 -3.62 -9.66 -10.58
CA ASP A 23 -3.25 -11.03 -10.94
C ASP A 23 -2.99 -11.89 -9.69
N LEU A 24 -2.29 -11.33 -8.69
CA LEU A 24 -2.01 -12.01 -7.43
C LEU A 24 -3.29 -12.38 -6.69
N THR A 25 -4.17 -11.42 -6.49
CA THR A 25 -5.40 -11.62 -5.72
C THR A 25 -6.36 -12.57 -6.43
N LYS A 26 -6.50 -12.48 -7.74
CA LYS A 26 -7.30 -13.41 -8.53
C LYS A 26 -6.75 -14.84 -8.45
N SER A 27 -5.43 -14.99 -8.49
CA SER A 27 -4.77 -16.30 -8.38
C SER A 27 -4.98 -16.91 -6.99
N ILE A 28 -4.88 -16.12 -5.93
CA ILE A 28 -5.12 -16.58 -4.57
C ILE A 28 -6.60 -16.94 -4.36
N ASP A 29 -7.51 -16.09 -4.84
CA ASP A 29 -8.95 -16.33 -4.74
C ASP A 29 -9.36 -17.64 -5.43
N ALA A 30 -8.71 -17.98 -6.54
CA ALA A 30 -8.96 -19.22 -7.27
C ALA A 30 -8.61 -20.49 -6.48
N LEU A 31 -7.76 -20.37 -5.47
CA LEU A 31 -7.40 -21.50 -4.59
C LEU A 31 -8.48 -21.80 -3.53
N HIS A 32 -9.40 -20.88 -3.29
CA HIS A 32 -10.47 -21.00 -2.27
C HIS A 32 -9.97 -21.35 -0.85
N VAL A 33 -8.78 -20.86 -0.50
CA VAL A 33 -8.15 -21.08 0.81
C VAL A 33 -8.28 -19.88 1.76
N LEU A 34 -8.69 -18.74 1.23
CA LEU A 34 -8.92 -17.48 1.95
C LEU A 34 -10.30 -16.94 1.57
N GLU A 35 -10.82 -16.01 2.38
CA GLU A 35 -11.95 -15.20 1.94
C GLU A 35 -11.56 -14.38 0.71
N PRO A 36 -12.53 -14.00 -0.14
CA PRO A 36 -12.22 -13.18 -1.31
C PRO A 36 -11.44 -11.93 -0.94
N ALA A 37 -10.45 -11.60 -1.78
CA ALA A 37 -9.58 -10.46 -1.56
C ALA A 37 -10.36 -9.15 -1.44
N ALA A 38 -10.00 -8.34 -0.45
CA ALA A 38 -10.48 -6.97 -0.31
C ALA A 38 -9.32 -6.01 -0.59
N ILE A 39 -9.55 -5.03 -1.43
CA ILE A 39 -8.52 -4.08 -1.87
C ILE A 39 -8.74 -2.73 -1.19
N ILE A 40 -7.66 -2.17 -0.67
CA ILE A 40 -7.57 -0.77 -0.27
C ILE A 40 -6.79 -0.08 -1.38
N GLY A 41 -7.51 0.64 -2.25
CA GLY A 41 -6.94 1.25 -3.44
C GLY A 41 -6.19 2.54 -3.13
N ILE A 42 -4.95 2.63 -3.57
CA ILE A 42 -4.16 3.87 -3.50
C ILE A 42 -4.39 4.66 -4.78
N ASN A 43 -4.98 5.84 -4.64
CA ASN A 43 -5.21 6.76 -5.74
C ASN A 43 -4.07 7.76 -5.83
N ASP A 44 -3.64 8.05 -7.05
CA ASP A 44 -2.75 9.18 -7.30
C ASP A 44 -3.48 10.51 -6.98
N PRO A 45 -2.73 11.57 -6.64
CA PRO A 45 -3.33 12.81 -6.15
C PRO A 45 -4.40 13.37 -7.09
N GLY A 46 -5.58 13.65 -6.55
CA GLY A 46 -6.68 14.25 -7.28
C GLY A 46 -7.37 13.32 -8.29
N SER A 47 -6.98 12.06 -8.35
CA SER A 47 -7.57 11.07 -9.26
C SER A 47 -8.60 10.22 -8.56
N THR A 48 -9.61 9.81 -9.32
CA THR A 48 -10.61 8.83 -8.88
C THR A 48 -10.79 7.79 -9.99
N TYR A 49 -11.12 6.57 -9.59
CA TYR A 49 -11.29 5.46 -10.51
C TYR A 49 -12.63 4.77 -10.26
N ASN A 50 -13.23 4.25 -11.31
CA ASN A 50 -14.44 3.43 -11.19
C ASN A 50 -14.04 1.98 -10.89
N TYR A 51 -13.77 1.71 -9.62
CA TYR A 51 -13.35 0.40 -9.14
C TYR A 51 -14.47 -0.63 -9.13
N GLY A 52 -14.09 -1.89 -9.21
CA GLY A 52 -14.99 -3.01 -8.91
C GLY A 52 -15.28 -3.11 -7.41
N LYS A 53 -16.20 -4.02 -7.06
CA LYS A 53 -16.67 -4.22 -5.68
C LYS A 53 -15.60 -4.73 -4.72
N GLU A 54 -14.53 -5.29 -5.24
CA GLU A 54 -13.39 -5.77 -4.46
C GLU A 54 -12.60 -4.64 -3.80
N VAL A 55 -12.68 -3.42 -4.32
CA VAL A 55 -12.08 -2.24 -3.71
C VAL A 55 -13.04 -1.68 -2.66
N VAL A 56 -12.73 -1.93 -1.40
CA VAL A 56 -13.61 -1.62 -0.27
C VAL A 56 -13.28 -0.32 0.42
N MET A 57 -12.07 0.18 0.25
CA MET A 57 -11.58 1.45 0.81
C MET A 57 -10.60 2.09 -0.16
N GLN A 58 -10.40 3.40 -0.03
CA GLN A 58 -9.48 4.15 -0.87
C GLN A 58 -8.63 5.10 -0.02
N ILE A 59 -7.38 5.26 -0.42
CA ILE A 59 -6.44 6.22 0.15
C ILE A 59 -6.04 7.18 -0.96
N ASP A 60 -6.10 8.49 -0.70
CA ASP A 60 -5.46 9.49 -1.55
C ASP A 60 -3.98 9.55 -1.18
N ALA A 61 -3.10 9.22 -2.12
CA ALA A 61 -1.67 9.12 -1.86
C ALA A 61 -1.08 10.39 -1.24
N ALA A 62 -1.59 11.57 -1.60
CA ALA A 62 -1.08 12.86 -1.13
C ALA A 62 -1.78 13.39 0.12
N ASP A 63 -2.86 12.79 0.56
CA ASP A 63 -3.61 13.23 1.74
C ASP A 63 -3.39 12.30 2.93
N GLU A 64 -2.51 12.70 3.84
CA GLU A 64 -2.13 11.91 5.01
C GLU A 64 -3.33 11.55 5.90
N ARG A 65 -4.37 12.38 5.92
CA ARG A 65 -5.59 12.11 6.70
C ARG A 65 -6.27 10.81 6.25
N THR A 66 -6.23 10.50 4.96
CA THR A 66 -6.83 9.27 4.43
C THR A 66 -6.13 8.02 4.94
N TYR A 67 -4.81 8.09 5.17
CA TYR A 67 -4.05 6.98 5.78
C TYR A 67 -4.50 6.71 7.21
N HIS A 68 -4.72 7.77 8.01
CA HIS A 68 -5.26 7.65 9.37
C HIS A 68 -6.67 7.05 9.37
N GLN A 69 -7.55 7.59 8.52
CA GLN A 69 -8.95 7.16 8.43
C GLN A 69 -9.07 5.70 8.04
N VAL A 70 -8.31 5.27 7.06
CA VAL A 70 -8.34 3.88 6.59
C VAL A 70 -7.73 2.94 7.63
N ALA A 71 -6.67 3.34 8.33
CA ALA A 71 -6.13 2.55 9.44
C ALA A 71 -7.19 2.33 10.52
N ASP A 72 -7.95 3.35 10.90
CA ASP A 72 -9.04 3.22 11.87
C ASP A 72 -10.14 2.27 11.38
N LEU A 73 -10.53 2.36 10.11
CA LEU A 73 -11.54 1.47 9.53
C LEU A 73 -11.06 0.02 9.51
N VAL A 74 -9.81 -0.22 9.15
CA VAL A 74 -9.20 -1.56 9.14
C VAL A 74 -9.15 -2.12 10.57
N ASN A 75 -8.74 -1.31 11.54
CA ASN A 75 -8.66 -1.73 12.94
C ASN A 75 -10.03 -2.16 13.49
N GLY A 76 -11.10 -1.49 13.08
CA GLY A 76 -12.47 -1.82 13.47
C GLY A 76 -13.13 -2.93 12.63
N SER A 77 -12.44 -3.46 11.64
CA SER A 77 -12.97 -4.46 10.72
C SER A 77 -12.68 -5.88 11.19
N ASP A 78 -13.18 -6.86 10.44
CA ASP A 78 -12.91 -8.28 10.62
C ASP A 78 -11.73 -8.81 9.78
N PHE A 79 -10.90 -7.90 9.23
CA PHE A 79 -9.66 -8.33 8.57
C PHE A 79 -8.69 -8.94 9.58
N ASP A 80 -8.07 -10.03 9.17
CA ASP A 80 -7.08 -10.75 10.00
C ASP A 80 -5.66 -10.28 9.73
N LEU A 81 -5.41 -9.78 8.52
CA LEU A 81 -4.08 -9.43 8.03
C LEU A 81 -4.18 -8.32 6.97
N VAL A 82 -3.20 -7.46 6.95
CA VAL A 82 -3.01 -6.46 5.88
C VAL A 82 -1.77 -6.82 5.07
N ASN A 83 -1.91 -6.91 3.77
CA ASN A 83 -0.79 -7.06 2.84
C ASN A 83 -0.56 -5.73 2.12
N VAL A 84 0.63 -5.17 2.23
CA VAL A 84 1.01 -3.93 1.53
C VAL A 84 1.88 -4.28 0.33
N GLN A 85 1.44 -3.85 -0.85
CA GLN A 85 2.24 -3.93 -2.06
C GLN A 85 3.01 -2.62 -2.20
N HIS A 86 4.29 -2.64 -1.87
CA HIS A 86 5.11 -1.43 -1.79
C HIS A 86 5.91 -1.20 -3.06
N GLU A 87 5.81 0.01 -3.59
CA GLU A 87 6.71 0.58 -4.60
C GLU A 87 6.98 2.03 -4.24
N PHE A 88 8.22 2.48 -4.40
CA PHE A 88 8.56 3.90 -4.23
C PHE A 88 7.77 4.75 -5.22
N GLY A 89 7.26 5.89 -4.75
CA GLY A 89 6.43 6.78 -5.55
C GLY A 89 4.94 6.45 -5.54
N LEU A 90 4.54 5.29 -5.02
CA LEU A 90 3.12 4.93 -4.88
C LEU A 90 2.46 5.68 -3.72
N PHE A 91 3.20 5.87 -2.64
CA PHE A 91 2.74 6.52 -1.41
C PHE A 91 3.25 7.96 -1.35
N GLY A 92 2.45 8.86 -0.76
CA GLY A 92 2.79 10.26 -0.61
C GLY A 92 3.71 10.55 0.58
N GLY A 93 4.03 11.83 0.73
CA GLY A 93 5.00 12.31 1.71
C GLY A 93 6.44 12.15 1.22
N ASP A 94 7.39 12.45 2.09
CA ASP A 94 8.81 12.31 1.78
C ASP A 94 9.17 10.82 1.65
N TRP A 95 9.56 10.40 0.46
CA TRP A 95 9.92 9.00 0.17
C TRP A 95 8.79 8.01 0.49
N GLY A 96 7.55 8.46 0.41
CA GLY A 96 6.39 7.60 0.71
C GLY A 96 6.14 7.37 2.20
N ASN A 97 6.63 8.25 3.07
CA ASN A 97 6.54 8.09 4.53
C ASN A 97 5.13 8.15 5.09
N TYR A 98 4.11 8.59 4.32
CA TYR A 98 2.72 8.52 4.76
C TYR A 98 2.27 7.07 4.99
N LEU A 99 2.88 6.11 4.32
CA LEU A 99 2.64 4.70 4.63
C LEU A 99 2.99 4.36 6.09
N LEU A 100 4.03 4.98 6.65
CA LEU A 100 4.40 4.77 8.06
C LEU A 100 3.32 5.26 9.02
N THR A 101 2.59 6.31 8.66
CA THR A 101 1.42 6.78 9.41
C THR A 101 0.34 5.70 9.47
N PHE A 102 0.05 5.05 8.35
CA PHE A 102 -0.89 3.94 8.29
C PHE A 102 -0.40 2.74 9.12
N LEU A 103 0.81 2.29 8.88
CA LEU A 103 1.39 1.12 9.55
C LEU A 103 1.54 1.34 11.06
N GLY A 104 1.94 2.55 11.48
CA GLY A 104 2.09 2.89 12.89
C GLY A 104 0.79 2.90 13.68
N LYS A 105 -0.32 3.20 13.01
CA LYS A 105 -1.67 3.20 13.62
C LYS A 105 -2.35 1.84 13.55
N LEU A 106 -1.90 0.99 12.66
CA LEU A 106 -2.51 -0.32 12.40
C LEU A 106 -2.34 -1.24 13.61
N SER A 107 -3.45 -1.84 14.07
CA SER A 107 -3.45 -2.84 15.15
C SER A 107 -3.45 -4.28 14.63
N LYS A 108 -3.63 -4.46 13.33
CA LYS A 108 -3.61 -5.77 12.68
C LYS A 108 -2.19 -6.12 12.23
N PRO A 109 -1.84 -7.41 12.18
CA PRO A 109 -0.56 -7.82 11.59
C PRO A 109 -0.49 -7.43 10.12
N SER A 110 0.71 -7.12 9.64
CA SER A 110 0.92 -6.73 8.26
C SER A 110 2.12 -7.44 7.64
N ILE A 111 2.03 -7.68 6.34
CA ILE A 111 3.12 -8.20 5.52
C ILE A 111 3.30 -7.20 4.37
N THR A 112 4.53 -6.76 4.16
CA THR A 112 4.86 -5.85 3.06
C THR A 112 5.67 -6.57 1.99
N THR A 113 5.18 -6.52 0.75
CA THR A 113 5.92 -6.98 -0.41
C THR A 113 6.66 -5.78 -1.02
N MET A 114 7.98 -5.83 -1.03
CA MET A 114 8.83 -4.79 -1.59
C MET A 114 9.10 -5.09 -3.06
N HIS A 115 8.52 -4.30 -3.98
CA HIS A 115 8.75 -4.47 -5.41
C HIS A 115 10.10 -3.93 -5.86
N THR A 116 10.63 -2.95 -5.16
CA THR A 116 11.95 -2.38 -5.41
C THR A 116 12.67 -2.19 -4.09
N THR A 117 13.93 -2.59 -4.04
CA THR A 117 14.85 -2.27 -2.95
C THR A 117 15.98 -1.42 -3.51
N LEU A 118 16.44 -0.45 -2.72
CA LEU A 118 17.50 0.46 -3.15
C LEU A 118 18.79 0.14 -2.40
N SER A 119 19.88 0.04 -3.18
CA SER A 119 21.23 -0.04 -2.60
C SER A 119 21.59 1.28 -1.93
N PRO A 120 22.35 1.28 -0.81
CA PRO A 120 22.92 2.50 -0.24
C PRO A 120 23.78 3.29 -1.23
N HIS A 121 24.29 2.63 -2.28
CA HIS A 121 25.09 3.26 -3.34
C HIS A 121 24.26 3.75 -4.52
N SER A 122 22.93 3.65 -4.48
CA SER A 122 22.08 4.16 -5.56
C SER A 122 22.16 5.68 -5.63
N LYS A 123 21.96 6.23 -6.84
CA LYS A 123 22.02 7.70 -7.05
C LYS A 123 21.02 8.48 -6.20
N ILE A 124 19.90 7.83 -5.82
CA ILE A 124 18.88 8.47 -5.02
C ILE A 124 19.38 8.78 -3.60
N PHE A 125 20.30 7.97 -3.06
CA PHE A 125 20.93 8.22 -1.77
C PHE A 125 22.12 9.19 -1.84
N GLN A 126 22.47 9.64 -3.02
CA GLN A 126 23.52 10.62 -3.25
C GLN A 126 22.99 12.06 -3.42
N SER A 127 21.66 12.25 -3.40
CA SER A 127 21.04 13.57 -3.42
C SER A 127 21.17 14.24 -2.04
N PRO A 128 21.19 15.59 -1.95
CA PRO A 128 21.25 16.26 -0.65
C PRO A 128 20.15 15.85 0.32
N GLU A 129 18.96 15.59 -0.18
CA GLU A 129 17.81 15.17 0.63
C GLU A 129 17.98 13.76 1.18
N SER A 130 18.53 12.84 0.39
CA SER A 130 18.77 11.47 0.83
C SER A 130 19.97 11.36 1.75
N THR A 131 20.95 12.26 1.65
CA THR A 131 22.08 12.30 2.58
C THR A 131 21.63 12.62 3.99
N ALA A 132 20.69 13.56 4.14
CA ALA A 132 20.11 13.87 5.45
C ALA A 132 19.34 12.67 6.04
N ALA A 133 18.63 11.91 5.20
CA ALA A 133 17.93 10.71 5.64
C ALA A 133 18.89 9.56 6.03
N HIS A 134 20.06 9.50 5.39
CA HIS A 134 21.06 8.46 5.69
C HIS A 134 21.76 8.70 7.04
N ASP A 135 21.99 9.97 7.39
CA ASP A 135 22.61 10.33 8.67
C ASP A 135 21.75 9.96 9.88
N PHE A 136 20.45 9.77 9.70
CA PHE A 136 19.53 9.32 10.75
C PHE A 136 19.57 7.80 11.02
N ASN A 137 20.19 7.01 10.13
CA ASN A 137 20.23 5.55 10.24
C ASN A 137 21.58 5.02 10.73
N GLU A 138 22.50 5.90 11.09
CA GLU A 138 23.73 5.59 11.79
C GLU A 138 23.57 5.85 13.29
#